data_650dfe01bc205b92dfaa41125bf71252
#
_entry.id   650dfe01bc205b92dfaa41125bf71252
#
_cell.length_a   1.000
_cell.length_b   1.000
_cell.length_c   1.000
_cell.angle_alpha   90.00
_cell.angle_beta   90.00
_cell.angle_gamma   90.00
#
_symmetry.space_group_name_H-M   'P 1'
#
loop_
_entity.id
_entity.type
_entity.pdbx_description
1 polymer ?
#
loop_
_entity_poly.entity_id
_entity_poly.type
_entity_poly.pdbx_seq_one_letter_code
_entity_poly.pdbx_strand_id
1 'polypeptide(L)'
;RAAAPRTRDGPTMLQLDMELEAEFDAQAFGPELRALKVRIDDDGTSFVLAATVPWTAEPAPALELVKAELLRKDEACFVLFRTRTWALISFIPPDAPGPECARYDSSCAKLQALLGGAPRVPNVRRWASLSEVQLDEQVLLRVTVLLRRPRPLHPLCTLSARSSAAPV
;
A
#
# COMPACT_ATOMS: atom_id res chain seq x y z
N ARG A 1 20.10 40.29 -25.65
CA ARG A 1 20.48 39.71 -24.35
C ARG A 1 19.54 38.57 -24.08
N ALA A 2 20.00 37.35 -24.40
CA ALA A 2 19.28 36.12 -24.09
C ALA A 2 19.42 35.83 -22.60
N ALA A 3 18.28 35.64 -21.91
CA ALA A 3 18.30 35.20 -20.52
C ALA A 3 18.75 33.74 -20.47
N ALA A 4 19.80 33.46 -19.70
CA ALA A 4 20.29 32.12 -19.46
C ALA A 4 19.23 31.30 -18.70
N PRO A 5 19.06 29.99 -19.00
CA PRO A 5 18.20 29.13 -18.23
C PRO A 5 18.73 29.01 -16.81
N ARG A 6 17.90 29.31 -15.82
CA ARG A 6 18.20 29.11 -14.42
C ARG A 6 18.19 27.60 -14.14
N THR A 7 19.35 26.98 -14.08
CA THR A 7 19.55 25.66 -13.50
C THR A 7 19.15 25.73 -12.03
N ARG A 8 18.00 25.18 -11.68
CA ARG A 8 17.63 24.90 -10.30
C ARG A 8 18.35 23.62 -9.85
N ASP A 9 19.63 23.70 -9.58
CA ASP A 9 20.41 22.65 -8.93
C ASP A 9 20.30 22.77 -7.40
N GLY A 10 19.11 22.55 -6.87
CA GLY A 10 18.90 22.22 -5.47
C GLY A 10 18.41 20.79 -5.38
N PRO A 11 18.74 20.02 -4.32
CA PRO A 11 18.13 18.70 -4.14
C PRO A 11 16.62 18.87 -4.06
N THR A 12 15.93 18.53 -5.14
CA THR A 12 14.47 18.62 -5.21
C THR A 12 13.92 17.64 -4.20
N MET A 13 13.40 18.16 -3.09
CA MET A 13 12.80 17.33 -2.05
C MET A 13 11.44 16.87 -2.56
N LEU A 14 11.37 15.61 -3.05
CA LEU A 14 10.10 14.96 -3.36
C LEU A 14 9.14 15.05 -2.16
N GLN A 15 7.90 15.42 -2.40
CA GLN A 15 6.84 15.55 -1.40
C GLN A 15 5.65 14.67 -1.80
N LEU A 16 4.73 14.41 -0.87
CA LEU A 16 3.43 13.85 -1.23
C LEU A 16 2.55 14.98 -1.77
N ASP A 17 1.82 14.71 -2.84
CA ASP A 17 0.73 15.55 -3.25
C ASP A 17 -0.44 15.44 -2.26
N MET A 18 -1.20 16.53 -2.09
CA MET A 18 -2.31 16.59 -1.12
C MET A 18 -3.38 15.54 -1.37
N GLU A 19 -3.67 15.24 -2.64
CA GLU A 19 -4.67 14.23 -3.01
C GLU A 19 -4.22 12.83 -2.60
N LEU A 20 -2.96 12.48 -2.88
CA LEU A 20 -2.38 11.21 -2.47
C LEU A 20 -2.34 11.05 -0.94
N GLU A 21 -1.94 12.10 -0.23
CA GLU A 21 -1.89 12.09 1.24
C GLU A 21 -3.28 11.92 1.84
N ALA A 22 -4.25 12.72 1.39
CA ALA A 22 -5.63 12.66 1.85
C ALA A 22 -6.27 11.29 1.58
N GLU A 23 -6.08 10.74 0.37
CA GLU A 23 -6.63 9.44 0.00
C GLU A 23 -6.00 8.31 0.82
N PHE A 24 -4.66 8.33 0.99
CA PHE A 24 -3.98 7.33 1.80
C PHE A 24 -4.39 7.37 3.27
N ASP A 25 -4.59 8.57 3.84
CA ASP A 25 -5.02 8.75 5.22
C ASP A 25 -6.49 8.38 5.44
N ALA A 26 -7.36 8.66 4.47
CA ALA A 26 -8.77 8.26 4.52
C ALA A 26 -8.92 6.74 4.68
N GLN A 27 -8.01 5.96 4.10
CA GLN A 27 -8.02 4.50 4.23
C GLN A 27 -7.72 3.98 5.65
N ALA A 28 -7.29 4.83 6.58
CA ALA A 28 -7.14 4.46 8.00
C ALA A 28 -8.49 4.22 8.68
N PHE A 29 -9.57 4.88 8.21
CA PHE A 29 -10.91 4.83 8.80
C PHE A 29 -11.79 3.71 8.22
N GLY A 30 -11.42 3.16 7.08
CA GLY A 30 -12.13 2.05 6.44
C GLY A 30 -11.50 1.66 5.10
N PRO A 31 -11.53 0.38 4.71
CA PRO A 31 -10.94 -0.03 3.45
C PRO A 31 -11.92 0.24 2.30
N GLU A 32 -11.80 1.39 1.65
CA GLU A 32 -12.53 1.69 0.42
C GLU A 32 -11.74 1.33 -0.83
N LEU A 33 -10.41 1.36 -0.73
CA LEU A 33 -9.50 1.06 -1.83
C LEU A 33 -8.59 -0.12 -1.54
N ARG A 34 -8.36 -0.91 -2.58
CA ARG A 34 -7.44 -2.05 -2.57
C ARG A 34 -6.05 -1.66 -3.03
N ALA A 35 -5.95 -0.78 -4.01
CA ALA A 35 -4.67 -0.31 -4.51
C ALA A 35 -4.72 1.16 -4.94
N LEU A 36 -3.55 1.81 -4.81
CA LEU A 36 -3.29 3.16 -5.29
C LEU A 36 -2.09 3.10 -6.22
N LYS A 37 -2.22 3.61 -7.44
CA LYS A 37 -1.07 3.86 -8.33
C LYS A 37 -0.51 5.23 -8.03
N VAL A 38 0.78 5.28 -7.75
CA VAL A 38 1.51 6.52 -7.47
C VAL A 38 2.56 6.73 -8.54
N ARG A 39 2.64 7.94 -9.06
CA ARG A 39 3.68 8.38 -9.99
C ARG A 39 4.49 9.52 -9.40
N ILE A 40 5.66 9.75 -9.97
CA ILE A 40 6.38 11.01 -9.78
C ILE A 40 5.86 11.95 -10.85
N ASP A 41 5.55 13.19 -10.47
CA ASP A 41 5.10 14.22 -11.40
C ASP A 41 6.17 14.52 -12.48
N ASP A 42 5.77 15.20 -13.54
CA ASP A 42 6.66 15.49 -14.67
C ASP A 42 7.82 16.41 -14.28
N ASP A 43 7.62 17.27 -13.28
CA ASP A 43 8.65 18.15 -12.74
C ASP A 43 9.63 17.41 -11.79
N GLY A 44 9.31 16.19 -11.39
CA GLY A 44 10.11 15.38 -10.47
C GLY A 44 10.11 15.90 -9.04
N THR A 45 9.07 16.62 -8.62
CA THR A 45 8.97 17.27 -7.31
C THR A 45 8.03 16.60 -6.34
N SER A 46 7.04 15.87 -6.85
CA SER A 46 5.98 15.29 -6.03
C SER A 46 5.62 13.86 -6.43
N PHE A 47 5.19 13.08 -5.43
CA PHE A 47 4.47 11.84 -5.66
C PHE A 47 2.99 12.15 -5.80
N VAL A 48 2.39 11.78 -6.91
CA VAL A 48 1.00 12.07 -7.25
C VAL A 48 0.17 10.79 -7.37
N LEU A 49 -1.10 10.87 -6.99
CA LEU A 49 -2.05 9.80 -7.20
C LEU A 49 -2.41 9.73 -8.70
N ALA A 50 -2.18 8.59 -9.33
CA ALA A 50 -2.44 8.39 -10.75
C ALA A 50 -3.70 7.59 -11.02
N ALA A 51 -4.01 6.60 -10.19
CA ALA A 51 -5.20 5.77 -10.30
C ALA A 51 -5.46 4.99 -9.02
N THR A 52 -6.68 4.48 -8.88
CA THR A 52 -7.11 3.70 -7.72
C THR A 52 -7.81 2.42 -8.16
N VAL A 53 -7.75 1.39 -7.31
CA VAL A 53 -8.54 0.16 -7.46
C VAL A 53 -9.43 0.03 -6.24
N PRO A 54 -10.76 -0.11 -6.41
CA PRO A 54 -11.69 -0.22 -5.31
C PRO A 54 -11.47 -1.49 -4.50
N TRP A 55 -11.97 -1.49 -3.27
CA TRP A 55 -11.87 -2.62 -2.39
C TRP A 55 -12.65 -3.83 -2.92
N THR A 56 -11.98 -4.98 -2.92
CA THR A 56 -12.58 -6.29 -3.16
C THR A 56 -12.27 -7.21 -1.99
N ALA A 57 -13.19 -8.10 -1.65
CA ALA A 57 -13.00 -9.02 -0.52
C ALA A 57 -11.79 -9.94 -0.70
N GLU A 58 -11.56 -10.37 -1.93
CA GLU A 58 -10.45 -11.24 -2.29
C GLU A 58 -9.29 -10.43 -2.90
N PRO A 59 -8.05 -10.63 -2.43
CA PRO A 59 -6.90 -9.91 -2.96
C PRO A 59 -6.43 -10.37 -4.34
N ALA A 60 -6.66 -11.64 -4.72
CA ALA A 60 -6.19 -12.18 -5.99
C ALA A 60 -6.88 -11.53 -7.21
N PRO A 61 -8.22 -11.40 -7.29
CA PRO A 61 -8.87 -10.67 -8.37
C PRO A 61 -8.44 -9.20 -8.45
N ALA A 62 -8.23 -8.55 -7.30
CA ALA A 62 -7.75 -7.17 -7.28
C ALA A 62 -6.34 -7.04 -7.85
N LEU A 63 -5.48 -8.03 -7.62
CA LEU A 63 -4.15 -8.02 -8.19
C LEU A 63 -4.18 -8.15 -9.72
N GLU A 64 -5.09 -8.94 -10.26
CA GLU A 64 -5.29 -9.04 -11.72
C GLU A 64 -5.80 -7.71 -12.30
N LEU A 65 -6.68 -6.99 -11.59
CA LEU A 65 -7.09 -5.64 -11.98
C LEU A 65 -5.91 -4.67 -11.96
N VAL A 66 -5.07 -4.72 -10.93
CA VAL A 66 -3.83 -3.91 -10.88
C VAL A 66 -2.94 -4.18 -12.09
N LYS A 67 -2.73 -5.46 -12.46
CA LYS A 67 -1.94 -5.82 -13.63
C LYS A 67 -2.55 -5.29 -14.92
N ALA A 68 -3.86 -5.43 -15.09
CA ALA A 68 -4.56 -5.09 -16.32
C ALA A 68 -4.72 -3.57 -16.51
N GLU A 69 -5.01 -2.85 -15.43
CA GLU A 69 -5.44 -1.45 -15.50
C GLU A 69 -4.35 -0.47 -15.07
N LEU A 70 -3.49 -0.84 -14.10
CA LEU A 70 -2.53 0.09 -13.53
C LEU A 70 -1.11 -0.07 -14.08
N LEU A 71 -0.69 -1.29 -14.42
CA LEU A 71 0.69 -1.56 -14.84
C LEU A 71 0.83 -1.56 -16.35
N ARG A 72 1.82 -0.81 -16.83
CA ARG A 72 2.22 -0.77 -18.24
C ARG A 72 3.65 -1.26 -18.39
N LYS A 73 3.96 -1.91 -19.50
CA LYS A 73 5.30 -2.47 -19.76
C LYS A 73 6.38 -1.41 -19.98
N ASP A 74 5.96 -0.20 -20.32
CA ASP A 74 6.80 0.93 -20.71
C ASP A 74 6.82 2.08 -19.68
N GLU A 75 6.15 1.90 -18.53
CA GLU A 75 5.98 2.95 -17.51
C GLU A 75 6.39 2.45 -16.13
N ALA A 76 7.35 3.14 -15.49
CA ALA A 76 7.68 2.90 -14.10
C ALA A 76 6.63 3.55 -13.18
N CYS A 77 6.24 2.87 -12.10
CA CYS A 77 5.31 3.41 -11.12
C CYS A 77 5.49 2.74 -9.76
N PHE A 78 4.87 3.33 -8.74
CA PHE A 78 4.64 2.69 -7.46
C PHE A 78 3.20 2.23 -7.36
N VAL A 79 2.98 1.11 -6.68
CA VAL A 79 1.65 0.64 -6.31
C VAL A 79 1.63 0.39 -4.81
N LEU A 80 0.73 1.06 -4.14
CA LEU A 80 0.36 0.72 -2.76
C LEU A 80 -0.76 -0.29 -2.84
N PHE A 81 -0.49 -1.51 -2.39
CA PHE A 81 -1.47 -2.60 -2.41
C PHE A 81 -1.82 -3.00 -0.99
N ARG A 82 -3.11 -3.05 -0.68
CA ARG A 82 -3.61 -3.36 0.64
C ARG A 82 -4.05 -4.81 0.75
N THR A 83 -3.45 -5.53 1.68
CA THR A 83 -3.94 -6.81 2.17
C THR A 83 -4.55 -6.61 3.55
N ARG A 84 -3.82 -6.86 4.61
CA ARG A 84 -4.10 -6.41 5.99
C ARG A 84 -3.40 -5.10 6.30
N THR A 85 -2.19 -4.98 5.80
CA THR A 85 -1.34 -3.79 5.85
C THR A 85 -1.07 -3.36 4.42
N TRP A 86 -0.54 -2.17 4.27
CA TRP A 86 -0.07 -1.68 2.99
C TRP A 86 1.26 -2.35 2.60
N ALA A 87 1.37 -2.70 1.34
CA ALA A 87 2.63 -3.08 0.70
C ALA A 87 2.95 -2.04 -0.37
N LEU A 88 4.15 -1.52 -0.37
CA LEU A 88 4.68 -0.64 -1.42
C LEU A 88 5.39 -1.50 -2.46
N ILE A 89 4.94 -1.43 -3.67
CA ILE A 89 5.48 -2.15 -4.81
C ILE A 89 6.09 -1.13 -5.75
N SER A 90 7.39 -1.26 -6.00
CA SER A 90 8.09 -0.50 -7.03
C SER A 90 8.09 -1.33 -8.30
N PHE A 91 7.30 -0.92 -9.28
CA PHE A 91 7.25 -1.55 -10.59
C PHE A 91 8.12 -0.77 -11.57
N ILE A 92 9.21 -1.40 -12.01
CA ILE A 92 10.20 -0.80 -12.90
C ILE A 92 10.46 -1.78 -14.04
N PRO A 93 9.65 -1.73 -15.12
CA PRO A 93 9.80 -2.63 -16.24
C PRO A 93 11.05 -2.29 -17.06
N PRO A 94 11.66 -3.29 -17.75
CA PRO A 94 12.87 -3.08 -18.52
C PRO A 94 12.68 -2.15 -19.73
N ASP A 95 11.44 -2.03 -20.22
CA ASP A 95 11.09 -1.18 -21.36
C ASP A 95 10.87 0.29 -20.98
N ALA A 96 10.88 0.61 -19.68
CA ALA A 96 10.78 1.99 -19.21
C ALA A 96 12.07 2.78 -19.48
N PRO A 97 11.98 4.11 -19.72
CA PRO A 97 13.16 4.94 -19.95
C PRO A 97 14.18 4.85 -18.82
N GLY A 98 15.47 4.68 -19.14
CA GLY A 98 16.54 4.50 -18.16
C GLY A 98 16.61 5.58 -17.07
N PRO A 99 16.52 6.89 -17.40
CA PRO A 99 16.47 7.95 -16.38
C PRO A 99 15.28 7.85 -15.44
N GLU A 100 14.14 7.42 -15.95
CA GLU A 100 12.93 7.17 -15.16
C GLU A 100 13.14 5.99 -14.21
N CYS A 101 13.66 4.87 -14.69
CA CYS A 101 13.99 3.71 -13.86
C CYS A 101 14.86 4.09 -12.65
N ALA A 102 15.94 4.86 -12.88
CA ALA A 102 16.84 5.30 -11.82
C ALA A 102 16.14 6.21 -10.81
N ARG A 103 15.25 7.10 -11.28
CA ARG A 103 14.46 8.00 -10.43
C ARG A 103 13.53 7.21 -9.52
N TYR A 104 12.76 6.26 -10.06
CA TYR A 104 11.83 5.44 -9.27
C TYR A 104 12.57 4.55 -8.28
N ASP A 105 13.68 3.92 -8.69
CA ASP A 105 14.48 3.07 -7.81
C ASP A 105 15.01 3.84 -6.58
N SER A 106 15.57 5.03 -6.81
CA SER A 106 16.12 5.88 -5.74
C SER A 106 15.05 6.51 -4.84
N SER A 107 13.81 6.64 -5.33
CA SER A 107 12.74 7.34 -4.61
C SER A 107 11.87 6.42 -3.74
N CYS A 108 12.00 5.10 -3.88
CA CYS A 108 11.14 4.13 -3.18
C CYS A 108 11.20 4.27 -1.65
N ALA A 109 12.40 4.34 -1.08
CA ALA A 109 12.57 4.49 0.37
C ALA A 109 12.02 5.82 0.89
N LYS A 110 12.11 6.88 0.08
CA LYS A 110 11.58 8.20 0.41
C LYS A 110 10.05 8.19 0.43
N LEU A 111 9.42 7.58 -0.59
CA LEU A 111 7.97 7.41 -0.61
C LEU A 111 7.48 6.65 0.63
N GLN A 112 8.14 5.52 0.97
CA GLN A 112 7.81 4.77 2.18
C GLN A 112 7.89 5.64 3.44
N ALA A 113 8.95 6.43 3.58
CA ALA A 113 9.15 7.31 4.74
C ALA A 113 8.06 8.39 4.84
N LEU A 114 7.68 9.01 3.72
CA LEU A 114 6.63 10.02 3.66
C LEU A 114 5.24 9.45 4.00
N LEU A 115 4.98 8.20 3.65
CA LEU A 115 3.73 7.50 3.99
C LEU A 115 3.67 7.00 5.46
N GLY A 116 4.64 7.38 6.29
CA GLY A 116 4.71 7.01 7.71
C GLY A 116 5.63 5.81 7.99
N GLY A 117 6.45 5.40 7.03
CA GLY A 117 7.50 4.40 7.19
C GLY A 117 6.99 2.97 7.39
N ALA A 118 7.87 2.13 7.92
CA ALA A 118 7.59 0.72 8.17
C ALA A 118 6.36 0.43 9.08
N PRO A 119 5.97 1.26 10.05
CA PRO A 119 4.75 1.04 10.81
C PRO A 119 3.48 1.03 9.97
N ARG A 120 3.38 1.89 8.95
CA ARG A 120 2.21 1.97 8.06
C ARG A 120 2.38 1.14 6.79
N VAL A 121 3.60 1.07 6.25
CA VAL A 121 3.96 0.35 5.02
C VAL A 121 5.13 -0.60 5.31
N PRO A 122 4.87 -1.73 6.00
CA PRO A 122 5.93 -2.64 6.46
C PRO A 122 6.59 -3.44 5.33
N ASN A 123 5.91 -3.61 4.21
CA ASN A 123 6.37 -4.44 3.11
C ASN A 123 6.73 -3.58 1.90
N VAL A 124 7.97 -3.70 1.42
CA VAL A 124 8.43 -3.09 0.18
C VAL A 124 8.85 -4.21 -0.77
N ARG A 125 8.37 -4.15 -2.00
CA ARG A 125 8.65 -5.12 -3.05
C ARG A 125 9.11 -4.41 -4.31
N ARG A 126 9.90 -5.10 -5.10
CA ARG A 126 10.31 -4.63 -6.44
C ARG A 126 9.90 -5.68 -7.46
N TRP A 127 9.25 -5.22 -8.53
CA TRP A 127 8.87 -6.05 -9.67
C TRP A 127 9.40 -5.42 -10.96
N ALA A 128 10.00 -6.25 -11.81
CA ALA A 128 10.51 -5.83 -13.11
C ALA A 128 9.60 -6.29 -14.26
N SER A 129 8.69 -7.22 -14.01
CA SER A 129 7.77 -7.72 -15.05
C SER A 129 6.39 -8.04 -14.48
N LEU A 130 5.39 -8.06 -15.35
CA LEU A 130 4.02 -8.44 -14.97
C LEU A 130 3.91 -9.89 -14.47
N SER A 131 4.83 -10.77 -14.88
CA SER A 131 4.87 -12.16 -14.42
C SER A 131 5.36 -12.31 -12.98
N GLU A 132 6.15 -11.36 -12.49
CA GLU A 132 6.61 -11.32 -11.09
C GLU A 132 5.52 -10.81 -10.14
N VAL A 133 4.47 -10.17 -10.67
CA VAL A 133 3.36 -9.63 -9.90
C VAL A 133 2.53 -10.80 -9.36
N GLN A 134 2.98 -11.36 -8.25
CA GLN A 134 2.30 -12.42 -7.51
C GLN A 134 2.18 -12.02 -6.03
N LEU A 135 1.07 -12.39 -5.44
CA LEU A 135 0.96 -12.33 -3.99
C LEU A 135 1.70 -13.55 -3.43
N ASP A 136 2.77 -13.30 -2.68
CA ASP A 136 3.43 -14.37 -1.93
C ASP A 136 2.38 -15.13 -1.12
N GLU A 137 2.35 -16.43 -1.27
CA GLU A 137 1.49 -17.33 -0.49
C GLU A 137 1.64 -17.08 1.02
N GLN A 138 2.81 -16.62 1.46
CA GLN A 138 3.05 -16.25 2.86
C GLN A 138 2.25 -15.00 3.30
N VAL A 139 1.97 -14.07 2.40
CA VAL A 139 1.10 -12.91 2.69
C VAL A 139 -0.35 -13.37 2.76
N LEU A 140 -0.76 -14.33 1.94
CA LEU A 140 -2.09 -14.94 1.95
C LEU A 140 -2.28 -15.91 3.13
N LEU A 141 -1.29 -16.77 3.45
CA LEU A 141 -1.37 -17.77 4.52
C LEU A 141 -1.41 -17.15 5.92
N ARG A 142 -0.70 -16.05 6.17
CA ARG A 142 -0.86 -15.29 7.43
C ARG A 142 -2.28 -14.79 7.66
N VAL A 143 -3.04 -14.56 6.58
CA VAL A 143 -4.46 -14.19 6.65
C VAL A 143 -5.32 -15.38 7.10
N THR A 144 -5.05 -16.58 6.58
CA THR A 144 -5.87 -17.77 6.83
C THR A 144 -5.66 -18.38 8.22
N VAL A 145 -4.43 -18.38 8.72
CA VAL A 145 -4.11 -18.98 10.04
C VAL A 145 -4.70 -18.17 11.20
N LEU A 146 -4.80 -16.84 11.09
CA LEU A 146 -5.37 -16.02 12.17
C LEU A 146 -6.90 -15.97 12.18
N LEU A 147 -7.56 -16.29 11.07
CA LEU A 147 -9.02 -16.46 11.03
C LEU A 147 -9.49 -17.78 11.68
N ARG A 148 -8.57 -18.76 11.85
CA ARG A 148 -8.87 -20.04 12.50
C ARG A 148 -8.59 -20.08 14.00
N ARG A 149 -8.22 -18.99 14.66
CA ARG A 149 -8.18 -18.98 16.12
C ARG A 149 -9.61 -18.92 16.64
N PRO A 150 -10.16 -20.00 17.23
CA PRO A 150 -11.44 -19.95 17.88
C PRO A 150 -11.36 -18.91 19.01
N ARG A 151 -12.31 -18.00 19.06
CA ARG A 151 -12.45 -17.10 20.22
C ARG A 151 -12.53 -17.98 21.46
N PRO A 152 -11.71 -17.74 22.51
CA PRO A 152 -11.91 -18.43 23.77
C PRO A 152 -13.32 -18.12 24.25
N LEU A 153 -14.13 -19.17 24.40
CA LEU A 153 -15.43 -19.08 25.04
C LEU A 153 -15.15 -18.60 26.48
N HIS A 154 -15.62 -17.40 26.80
CA HIS A 154 -15.66 -16.95 28.18
C HIS A 154 -16.43 -17.97 29.00
N PRO A 155 -15.88 -18.50 30.10
CA PRO A 155 -16.64 -19.33 31.00
C PRO A 155 -17.80 -18.49 31.56
N LEU A 156 -19.01 -18.94 31.28
CA LEU A 156 -20.23 -18.40 31.89
C LEU A 156 -20.05 -18.46 33.41
N CYS A 157 -20.08 -17.30 34.07
CA CYS A 157 -20.22 -17.22 35.51
C CYS A 157 -21.44 -18.03 35.93
N THR A 158 -21.25 -19.17 36.56
CA THR A 158 -22.29 -19.89 37.29
C THR A 158 -22.73 -19.02 38.44
N LEU A 159 -23.90 -18.42 38.30
CA LEU A 159 -24.68 -17.80 39.39
C LEU A 159 -25.03 -18.91 40.38
N SER A 160 -24.28 -18.98 41.47
CA SER A 160 -24.59 -19.78 42.64
C SER A 160 -25.86 -19.23 43.28
N ALA A 161 -26.98 -19.94 43.10
CA ALA A 161 -28.21 -19.71 43.84
C ALA A 161 -27.98 -20.07 45.31
N ARG A 162 -27.82 -19.06 46.17
CA ARG A 162 -27.95 -19.27 47.63
C ARG A 162 -29.41 -19.45 47.98
N SER A 163 -29.76 -20.68 48.27
CA SER A 163 -31.00 -21.04 48.97
C SER A 163 -30.95 -20.52 50.40
N SER A 164 -31.77 -19.51 50.73
CA SER A 164 -32.03 -19.04 52.09
C SER A 164 -33.16 -19.89 52.68
N ALA A 165 -32.81 -20.82 53.54
CA ALA A 165 -33.80 -21.47 54.41
C ALA A 165 -33.96 -20.66 55.68
N ALA A 166 -35.17 -20.18 55.97
CA ALA A 166 -35.50 -19.57 57.23
C ALA A 166 -35.91 -20.70 58.24
N PRO A 167 -35.51 -20.59 59.53
CA PRO A 167 -36.06 -21.44 60.58
C PRO A 167 -37.35 -20.82 61.20
N VAL A 168 -38.23 -21.72 61.55
CA VAL A 168 -39.42 -21.52 62.39
C VAL A 168 -39.04 -21.19 63.86
#